data_dd8315253c4e46ccc8d2a60b0950d17b
#
_entry.id   dd8315253c4e46ccc8d2a60b0950d17b
#
_cell.length_a   1.000
_cell.length_b   1.000
_cell.length_c   1.000
_cell.angle_alpha   90.00
_cell.angle_beta   90.00
_cell.angle_gamma   90.00
#
_symmetry.space_group_name_H-M   'P 1'
#
loop_
_entity.id
_entity.type
_entity.pdbx_description
1 polymer ?
#
loop_
_entity_poly.entity_id
_entity_poly.type
_entity_poly.pdbx_seq_one_letter_code
_entity_poly.pdbx_strand_id
1 'polypeptide(L)'
;MAGLFLSFEGIDGCGKSTQADLCFRALQEMNIPAVKTREPGGEPVAEKIREILLYSKDEIAHSTEVLLYAASRAQHVARVIRPSLEAGKVVVCDRFVHSSLAYQGYGLGIDIDAIWNINXXXXXXXXXXXXSRSGLPFRYRSGRSKKQVESTRKLLRQGDKLE
;
A
#
# COMPACT_ATOMS: atom_id res chain seq x y z
N MET A 1 0.14 23.79 -6.44
CA MET A 1 1.22 22.79 -6.57
C MET A 1 0.60 21.41 -6.78
N ALA A 2 1.32 20.48 -7.43
CA ALA A 2 0.85 19.11 -7.55
C ALA A 2 0.94 18.42 -6.17
N GLY A 3 -0.04 17.61 -5.84
CA GLY A 3 -0.02 16.82 -4.60
C GLY A 3 1.11 15.78 -4.63
N LEU A 4 1.55 15.34 -3.45
CA LEU A 4 2.62 14.34 -3.31
C LEU A 4 2.07 13.12 -2.55
N PHE A 5 2.36 11.92 -3.05
CA PHE A 5 2.00 10.67 -2.36
C PHE A 5 3.24 10.00 -1.76
N LEU A 6 3.18 9.74 -0.45
CA LEU A 6 4.24 9.06 0.31
C LEU A 6 3.64 7.81 0.95
N SER A 7 4.22 6.63 0.70
CA SER A 7 3.82 5.41 1.41
C SER A 7 4.95 4.88 2.29
N PHE A 8 4.60 4.43 3.47
CA PHE A 8 5.50 3.80 4.43
C PHE A 8 5.26 2.30 4.41
N GLU A 9 6.27 1.55 4.03
CA GLU A 9 6.19 0.11 3.82
C GLU A 9 7.16 -0.63 4.74
N GLY A 10 6.80 -1.83 5.15
CA GLY A 10 7.66 -2.68 5.99
C GLY A 10 6.87 -3.71 6.76
N ILE A 11 7.57 -4.62 7.41
CA ILE A 11 6.97 -5.69 8.23
C ILE A 11 6.31 -5.10 9.49
N ASP A 12 5.49 -5.88 10.15
CA ASP A 12 4.84 -5.45 11.38
C ASP A 12 5.89 -5.20 12.47
N GLY A 13 5.65 -4.17 13.27
CA GLY A 13 6.56 -3.76 14.34
C GLY A 13 7.79 -2.96 13.91
N CYS A 14 8.06 -2.76 12.61
CA CYS A 14 9.25 -2.03 12.14
C CYS A 14 9.19 -0.51 12.28
N GLY A 15 8.10 0.02 12.85
CA GLY A 15 7.98 1.45 13.11
C GLY A 15 7.36 2.29 11.99
N LYS A 16 6.83 1.66 10.91
CA LYS A 16 6.26 2.41 9.76
C LYS A 16 5.15 3.38 10.16
N SER A 17 4.23 2.95 11.04
CA SER A 17 3.13 3.81 11.51
C SER A 17 3.66 5.01 12.30
N THR A 18 4.66 4.78 13.15
CA THR A 18 5.36 5.84 13.89
C THR A 18 6.02 6.83 12.93
N GLN A 19 6.71 6.32 11.90
CA GLN A 19 7.36 7.18 10.91
C GLN A 19 6.33 7.97 10.07
N ALA A 20 5.21 7.35 9.73
CA ALA A 20 4.12 8.04 9.04
C ALA A 20 3.54 9.17 9.92
N ASP A 21 3.38 8.90 11.23
CA ASP A 21 2.91 9.91 12.18
C ASP A 21 3.89 11.08 12.30
N LEU A 22 5.17 10.78 12.44
CA LEU A 22 6.21 11.82 12.55
C LEU A 22 6.28 12.67 11.27
N CYS A 23 6.22 12.03 10.11
CA CYS A 23 6.18 12.71 8.82
C CYS A 23 4.96 13.64 8.73
N PHE A 24 3.78 13.12 9.09
CA PHE A 24 2.53 13.91 9.05
C PHE A 24 2.61 15.13 9.97
N ARG A 25 3.10 14.95 11.22
CA ARG A 25 3.28 16.06 12.18
C ARG A 25 4.25 17.12 11.65
N ALA A 26 5.39 16.69 11.10
CA ALA A 26 6.37 17.62 10.52
C ALA A 26 5.75 18.46 9.39
N LEU A 27 4.93 17.84 8.53
CA LEU A 27 4.22 18.57 7.48
C LEU A 27 3.24 19.60 8.06
N GLN A 28 2.54 19.25 9.15
CA GLN A 28 1.64 20.17 9.85
C GLN A 28 2.40 21.36 10.44
N GLU A 29 3.53 21.10 11.11
CA GLU A 29 4.38 22.16 11.69
C GLU A 29 4.92 23.12 10.62
N MET A 30 5.16 22.60 9.42
CA MET A 30 5.60 23.39 8.26
C MET A 30 4.43 24.09 7.54
N ASN A 31 3.19 23.95 8.03
CA ASN A 31 1.97 24.47 7.41
C ASN A 31 1.76 23.93 5.98
N ILE A 32 2.23 22.70 5.70
CA ILE A 32 2.01 22.03 4.41
C ILE A 32 0.69 21.22 4.49
N PRO A 33 -0.29 21.50 3.62
CA PRO A 33 -1.55 20.75 3.65
C PRO A 33 -1.30 19.25 3.41
N ALA A 34 -1.71 18.42 4.37
CA ALA A 34 -1.45 16.99 4.31
C ALA A 34 -2.65 16.19 4.84
N VAL A 35 -2.73 14.93 4.41
CA VAL A 35 -3.71 13.94 4.88
C VAL A 35 -2.92 12.69 5.25
N LYS A 36 -3.16 12.16 6.47
CA LYS A 36 -2.61 10.87 6.88
C LYS A 36 -3.69 9.79 6.74
N THR A 37 -3.32 8.64 6.18
CA THR A 37 -4.23 7.53 5.93
C THR A 37 -3.48 6.19 6.03
N ARG A 38 -4.18 5.08 5.81
CA ARG A 38 -3.57 3.73 5.88
C ARG A 38 -4.31 2.72 5.02
N GLU A 39 -3.65 1.60 4.73
CA GLU A 39 -4.28 0.45 4.06
C GLU A 39 -4.05 -0.86 4.85
N PRO A 40 -4.99 -1.81 4.76
CA PRO A 40 -6.34 -1.64 4.22
C PRO A 40 -7.18 -0.71 5.11
N GLY A 41 -8.13 0.03 4.50
CA GLY A 41 -8.99 0.98 5.23
C GLY A 41 -8.86 2.41 4.73
N GLY A 42 -8.98 3.36 5.65
CA GLY A 42 -8.81 4.78 5.37
C GLY A 42 -10.08 5.52 4.93
N GLU A 43 -11.19 4.79 4.68
CA GLU A 43 -12.50 5.39 4.41
C GLU A 43 -13.60 4.34 4.70
N PRO A 44 -14.88 4.75 4.87
CA PRO A 44 -15.89 3.85 5.46
C PRO A 44 -16.10 2.49 4.77
N VAL A 45 -16.13 2.44 3.44
CA VAL A 45 -16.29 1.17 2.71
C VAL A 45 -15.02 0.31 2.84
N ALA A 46 -13.85 0.93 2.71
CA ALA A 46 -12.58 0.23 2.85
C ALA A 46 -12.37 -0.29 4.28
N GLU A 47 -12.89 0.40 5.30
CA GLU A 47 -12.86 -0.10 6.70
C GLU A 47 -13.71 -1.37 6.87
N LYS A 48 -14.88 -1.45 6.23
CA LYS A 48 -15.70 -2.68 6.24
C LYS A 48 -14.95 -3.85 5.60
N ILE A 49 -14.24 -3.60 4.50
CA ILE A 49 -13.40 -4.62 3.87
C ILE A 49 -12.25 -5.02 4.81
N ARG A 50 -11.64 -4.05 5.49
CA ARG A 50 -10.61 -4.32 6.51
C ARG A 50 -11.15 -5.22 7.62
N GLU A 51 -12.39 -5.00 8.07
CA GLU A 51 -13.01 -5.85 9.09
C GLU A 51 -13.11 -7.30 8.62
N ILE A 52 -13.50 -7.52 7.37
CA ILE A 52 -13.54 -8.87 6.77
C ILE A 52 -12.12 -9.47 6.76
N LEU A 53 -11.15 -8.72 6.24
CA LEU A 53 -9.75 -9.20 6.09
C LEU A 53 -9.09 -9.57 7.42
N LEU A 54 -9.36 -8.82 8.50
CA LEU A 54 -8.62 -8.97 9.76
C LEU A 54 -9.39 -9.73 10.84
N TYR A 55 -10.72 -9.78 10.75
CA TYR A 55 -11.54 -10.30 11.84
C TYR A 55 -12.55 -11.36 11.42
N SER A 56 -12.57 -11.78 10.14
CA SER A 56 -13.38 -12.93 9.73
C SER A 56 -12.95 -14.17 10.53
N LYS A 57 -13.93 -14.91 11.00
CA LYS A 57 -13.69 -16.22 11.63
C LYS A 57 -13.61 -17.33 10.59
N ASP A 58 -14.08 -17.07 9.39
CA ASP A 58 -14.07 -18.02 8.28
C ASP A 58 -12.77 -17.88 7.49
N GLU A 59 -12.32 -19.00 6.96
CA GLU A 59 -11.12 -19.01 6.10
C GLU A 59 -11.40 -18.23 4.83
N ILE A 60 -10.50 -17.31 4.50
CA ILE A 60 -10.57 -16.52 3.27
C ILE A 60 -9.61 -17.14 2.26
N ALA A 61 -10.13 -17.59 1.12
CA ALA A 61 -9.29 -18.11 0.04
C ALA A 61 -8.28 -17.04 -0.42
N HIS A 62 -7.07 -17.45 -0.75
CA HIS A 62 -5.98 -16.52 -1.13
C HIS A 62 -6.36 -15.55 -2.26
N SER A 63 -7.07 -16.05 -3.29
CA SER A 63 -7.57 -15.20 -4.39
C SER A 63 -8.58 -14.16 -3.90
N THR A 64 -9.47 -14.55 -2.99
CA THR A 64 -10.44 -13.64 -2.36
C THR A 64 -9.71 -12.57 -1.54
N GLU A 65 -8.69 -12.96 -0.79
CA GLU A 65 -7.88 -12.02 0.00
C GLU A 65 -7.25 -10.94 -0.90
N VAL A 66 -6.62 -11.34 -2.00
CA VAL A 66 -6.04 -10.40 -2.99
C VAL A 66 -7.10 -9.43 -3.51
N LEU A 67 -8.26 -9.96 -3.89
CA LEU A 67 -9.36 -9.12 -4.43
C LEU A 67 -9.91 -8.16 -3.38
N LEU A 68 -10.02 -8.58 -2.13
CA LEU A 68 -10.46 -7.70 -1.04
C LEU A 68 -9.45 -6.58 -0.77
N TYR A 69 -8.14 -6.88 -0.74
CA TYR A 69 -7.12 -5.84 -0.62
C TYR A 69 -7.19 -4.85 -1.79
N ALA A 70 -7.38 -5.37 -3.01
CA ALA A 70 -7.49 -4.51 -4.20
C ALA A 70 -8.77 -3.67 -4.17
N ALA A 71 -9.90 -4.24 -3.74
CA ALA A 71 -11.17 -3.52 -3.62
C ALA A 71 -11.09 -2.40 -2.57
N SER A 72 -10.49 -2.70 -1.41
CA SER A 72 -10.24 -1.70 -0.35
C SER A 72 -9.39 -0.55 -0.90
N ARG A 73 -8.31 -0.89 -1.59
CA ARG A 73 -7.41 0.10 -2.21
C ARG A 73 -8.10 0.94 -3.29
N ALA A 74 -8.88 0.31 -4.16
CA ALA A 74 -9.61 1.01 -5.23
C ALA A 74 -10.52 2.08 -4.64
N GLN A 75 -11.27 1.73 -3.61
CA GLN A 75 -12.19 2.64 -2.92
C GLN A 75 -11.41 3.75 -2.21
N HIS A 76 -10.33 3.41 -1.50
CA HIS A 76 -9.47 4.36 -0.80
C HIS A 76 -8.82 5.37 -1.77
N VAL A 77 -8.30 4.89 -2.90
CA VAL A 77 -7.74 5.75 -3.94
C VAL A 77 -8.79 6.72 -4.47
N ALA A 78 -9.99 6.22 -4.76
CA ALA A 78 -11.06 7.03 -5.35
C ALA A 78 -11.59 8.11 -4.39
N ARG A 79 -11.68 7.79 -3.09
CA ARG A 79 -12.38 8.65 -2.13
C ARG A 79 -11.45 9.51 -1.26
N VAL A 80 -10.20 9.12 -1.11
CA VAL A 80 -9.26 9.82 -0.22
C VAL A 80 -8.01 10.29 -0.98
N ILE A 81 -7.29 9.34 -1.60
CA ILE A 81 -5.95 9.65 -2.15
C ILE A 81 -6.07 10.63 -3.32
N ARG A 82 -6.85 10.26 -4.34
CA ARG A 82 -6.98 11.06 -5.55
C ARG A 82 -7.50 12.48 -5.27
N PRO A 83 -8.62 12.66 -4.54
CA PRO A 83 -9.11 14.02 -4.24
C PRO A 83 -8.10 14.85 -3.44
N SER A 84 -7.36 14.23 -2.54
CA SER A 84 -6.32 14.93 -1.76
C SER A 84 -5.18 15.41 -2.65
N LEU A 85 -4.72 14.56 -3.57
CA LEU A 85 -3.65 14.91 -4.52
C LEU A 85 -4.10 16.00 -5.49
N GLU A 86 -5.34 15.92 -5.98
CA GLU A 86 -5.94 16.94 -6.85
C GLU A 86 -6.05 18.29 -6.14
N ALA A 87 -6.31 18.27 -4.83
CA ALA A 87 -6.33 19.46 -3.98
C ALA A 87 -4.90 19.96 -3.61
N GLY A 88 -3.85 19.35 -4.15
CA GLY A 88 -2.47 19.76 -3.93
C GLY A 88 -1.90 19.35 -2.57
N LYS A 89 -2.54 18.44 -1.86
CA LYS A 89 -2.11 18.00 -0.52
C LYS A 89 -1.03 16.91 -0.61
N VAL A 90 -0.25 16.78 0.45
CA VAL A 90 0.62 15.62 0.66
C VAL A 90 -0.23 14.49 1.29
N VAL A 91 -0.22 13.32 0.69
CA VAL A 91 -0.87 12.12 1.26
C VAL A 91 0.22 11.23 1.87
N VAL A 92 0.13 11.01 3.18
CA VAL A 92 1.03 10.13 3.95
C VAL A 92 0.25 8.85 4.24
N CYS A 93 0.64 7.74 3.62
CA CYS A 93 -0.09 6.47 3.69
C CYS A 93 0.74 5.40 4.40
N ASP A 94 0.17 4.79 5.44
CA ASP A 94 0.76 3.62 6.11
C ASP A 94 0.31 2.38 5.33
N ARG A 95 1.22 1.79 4.56
CA ARG A 95 1.06 0.69 3.61
C ARG A 95 0.36 1.13 2.32
N PHE A 96 0.74 0.49 1.24
CA PHE A 96 0.12 0.62 -0.08
C PHE A 96 0.34 -0.68 -0.87
N VAL A 97 0.35 -0.62 -2.19
CA VAL A 97 0.43 -1.79 -3.07
C VAL A 97 1.63 -2.70 -2.79
N HIS A 98 2.75 -2.16 -2.32
CA HIS A 98 3.95 -2.95 -2.03
C HIS A 98 3.73 -3.96 -0.91
N SER A 99 2.87 -3.65 0.06
CA SER A 99 2.45 -4.61 1.07
C SER A 99 1.74 -5.82 0.43
N SER A 100 0.85 -5.60 -0.55
CA SER A 100 0.18 -6.69 -1.26
C SER A 100 1.17 -7.56 -2.05
N LEU A 101 2.15 -6.93 -2.71
CA LEU A 101 3.20 -7.70 -3.41
C LEU A 101 4.01 -8.56 -2.44
N ALA A 102 4.30 -8.02 -1.24
CA ALA A 102 5.07 -8.76 -0.23
C ALA A 102 4.25 -9.89 0.40
N TYR A 103 3.06 -9.58 0.91
CA TYR A 103 2.27 -10.55 1.68
C TYR A 103 1.52 -11.54 0.78
N GLN A 104 0.74 -11.05 -0.19
CA GLN A 104 -0.03 -11.93 -1.06
C GLN A 104 0.85 -12.54 -2.17
N GLY A 105 1.79 -11.77 -2.72
CA GLY A 105 2.70 -12.26 -3.74
C GLY A 105 3.73 -13.21 -3.18
N TYR A 106 4.71 -12.70 -2.45
CA TYR A 106 5.80 -13.54 -1.93
C TYR A 106 5.37 -14.43 -0.76
N GLY A 107 4.45 -13.96 0.09
CA GLY A 107 3.97 -14.72 1.25
C GLY A 107 3.07 -15.89 0.86
N LEU A 108 2.02 -15.64 0.10
CA LEU A 108 1.04 -16.66 -0.31
C LEU A 108 1.36 -17.31 -1.65
N GLY A 109 2.41 -16.87 -2.36
CA GLY A 109 2.83 -17.46 -3.63
C GLY A 109 1.95 -17.07 -4.83
N ILE A 110 1.18 -15.99 -4.73
CA ILE A 110 0.36 -15.53 -5.84
C ILE A 110 1.23 -14.77 -6.85
N ASP A 111 0.93 -14.95 -8.12
CA ASP A 111 1.67 -14.31 -9.20
C ASP A 111 1.74 -12.78 -9.00
N ILE A 112 2.96 -12.26 -8.92
CA ILE A 112 3.24 -10.83 -8.71
C ILE A 112 2.63 -9.97 -9.82
N ASP A 113 2.72 -10.44 -11.07
CA ASP A 113 2.17 -9.69 -12.22
C ASP A 113 0.63 -9.65 -12.16
N ALA A 114 0.01 -10.73 -11.71
CA ALA A 114 -1.45 -10.75 -11.49
C ALA A 114 -1.86 -9.73 -10.43
N ILE A 115 -1.18 -9.70 -9.27
CA ILE A 115 -1.44 -8.70 -8.21
C ILE A 115 -1.24 -7.28 -8.76
N TRP A 116 -0.13 -7.07 -9.48
CA TRP A 116 0.18 -5.76 -10.04
C TRP A 116 -0.92 -5.31 -11.03
N ASN A 117 -1.35 -6.20 -11.91
CA ASN A 117 -2.38 -5.92 -12.92
C ASN A 117 -3.74 -5.58 -12.27
N ILE A 118 -4.14 -6.31 -11.26
CA ILE A 118 -5.36 -6.02 -10.51
C ILE A 118 -5.30 -4.61 -9.89
N ASN A 119 -4.19 -4.23 -9.39
CA ASN A 119 -3.96 -2.93 -8.77
C ASN A 119 -3.62 -1.80 -9.76
N UNK A 120 -3.35 -2.08 -10.81
CA UNK A 120 -2.98 -1.17 -11.79
C UNK A 120 -4.14 -0.30 -12.15
N UNK A 121 -5.33 -0.90 -12.00
CA UNK A 121 -6.46 -0.19 -12.28
C UNK A 121 -6.75 0.88 -11.25
N UNK A 122 -6.31 0.46 -9.98
CA UNK A 122 -6.50 1.35 -8.91
C UNK A 122 -5.34 2.33 -8.76
N UNK A 123 -4.19 1.91 -9.10
CA UNK A 123 -2.99 2.66 -9.05
C UNK A 123 -2.82 3.56 -10.25
N UNK A 124 -3.39 3.28 -11.35
CA UNK A 124 -3.37 4.07 -12.48
C UNK A 124 -4.11 5.35 -12.29
N UNK A 125 -4.90 5.21 -11.50
CA UNK A 125 -5.59 6.35 -11.15
C UNK A 125 -4.86 7.32 -10.25
N UNK A 126 -4.05 6.77 -9.56
CA UNK A 126 -3.16 7.52 -8.79
C UNK A 126 -1.93 7.91 -9.58
N UNK A 127 -1.64 7.21 -10.45
CA UNK A 127 -0.55 7.41 -11.30
C UNK A 127 -0.90 8.39 -12.39
N UNK A 128 -1.97 8.42 -12.71
CA UNK A 128 -2.42 9.34 -13.63
C UNK A 128 -2.49 10.76 -13.08
N UNK A 129 -2.57 10.79 -11.94
CA UNK A 129 -2.50 12.06 -11.36
C UNK A 129 -1.11 12.53 -11.12
N UNK A 130 -0.37 11.67 -11.05
CA UNK A 130 0.97 11.96 -10.90
C UNK A 130 1.70 12.00 -12.21
N UNK A 131 1.27 11.46 -13.03
CA UNK A 131 1.84 11.45 -14.31
C UNK A 131 1.34 12.54 -15.21
N SER A 132 0.31 12.91 -15.13
CA SER A 132 -0.26 13.95 -16.02
C SER A 132 0.35 15.34 -15.82
N ARG A 133 0.90 15.60 -14.69
CA ARG A 133 1.45 16.94 -14.40
C ARG A 133 2.98 17.02 -14.29
N SER A 134 3.63 15.93 -14.12
CA SER A 134 5.10 15.94 -13.92
C SER A 134 5.90 15.29 -15.05
N GLY A 135 5.25 14.60 -15.97
CA GLY A 135 5.96 13.88 -17.05
C GLY A 135 6.93 12.82 -16.55
N LEU A 136 6.93 12.54 -15.24
CA LEU A 136 7.79 11.51 -14.66
C LEU A 136 7.01 10.20 -14.56
N PRO A 137 7.47 9.16 -15.25
CA PRO A 137 6.87 7.83 -15.05
C PRO A 137 7.08 7.41 -13.60
N PHE A 138 6.09 6.72 -13.04
CA PHE A 138 6.23 6.07 -11.74
C PHE A 138 7.41 5.09 -11.85
N ARG A 139 8.59 5.55 -11.47
CA ARG A 139 9.76 4.68 -11.45
C ARG A 139 9.73 3.81 -10.20
N TYR A 140 9.29 2.60 -10.38
CA TYR A 140 9.59 1.54 -9.43
C TYR A 140 11.10 1.32 -9.47
N ARG A 141 11.81 1.84 -8.49
CA ARG A 141 13.21 1.49 -8.31
C ARG A 141 13.25 0.22 -7.46
N SER A 142 13.20 -0.93 -8.11
CA SER A 142 13.46 -2.19 -7.41
C SER A 142 14.94 -2.19 -7.02
N GLY A 143 15.22 -1.76 -5.80
CA GLY A 143 16.59 -1.76 -5.27
C GLY A 143 17.02 -3.12 -4.72
N ARG A 144 16.31 -4.20 -5.04
CA ARG A 144 16.68 -5.53 -4.54
C ARG A 144 17.23 -6.40 -5.66
N SER A 145 18.47 -6.82 -5.50
CA SER A 145 19.06 -7.84 -6.36
C SER A 145 18.34 -9.18 -6.15
N LYS A 146 18.40 -10.06 -7.15
CA LYS A 146 17.86 -11.45 -7.06
C LYS A 146 18.33 -12.16 -5.78
N LYS A 147 19.54 -11.86 -5.28
CA LYS A 147 20.09 -12.39 -4.03
C LYS A 147 19.31 -11.98 -2.78
N GLN A 148 18.80 -10.73 -2.73
CA GLN A 148 18.01 -10.25 -1.58
C GLN A 148 16.61 -10.88 -1.53
N VAL A 149 16.01 -11.14 -2.69
CA VAL A 149 14.72 -11.83 -2.77
C VAL A 149 14.87 -13.28 -2.30
N GLU A 150 15.96 -13.94 -2.69
CA GLU A 150 16.25 -15.32 -2.32
C GLU A 150 16.55 -15.49 -0.82
N SER A 151 17.26 -14.53 -0.21
CA SER A 151 17.51 -14.56 1.23
C SER A 151 16.23 -14.33 2.05
N THR A 152 15.35 -13.45 1.59
CA THR A 152 14.04 -13.21 2.23
C THR A 152 13.15 -14.45 2.15
N ARG A 153 13.14 -15.14 0.98
CA ARG A 153 12.42 -16.42 0.81
C ARG A 153 12.93 -17.50 1.79
N LYS A 154 14.23 -17.53 2.00
CA LYS A 154 14.86 -18.51 2.90
C LYS A 154 14.50 -18.26 4.38
N LEU A 155 14.45 -16.99 4.78
CA LEU A 155 14.04 -16.58 6.14
C LEU A 155 12.57 -16.89 6.41
N LEU A 156 11.68 -16.61 5.45
CA LEU A 156 10.24 -16.89 5.58
C LEU A 156 9.97 -18.40 5.70
N ARG A 157 10.68 -19.23 4.93
CA ARG A 157 10.55 -20.70 5.00
C ARG A 157 11.15 -21.31 6.29
N GLN A 158 12.03 -20.60 6.99
CA GLN A 158 12.60 -21.07 8.26
C GLN A 158 11.69 -20.73 9.45
N GLY A 159 10.86 -19.69 9.33
CA GLY A 159 9.87 -19.33 10.35
C GLY A 159 8.77 -20.37 10.54
N ASP A 160 8.40 -21.10 9.47
CA ASP A 160 7.34 -22.11 9.51
C ASP A 160 7.76 -23.46 10.16
N LYS A 161 9.02 -23.57 10.63
CA LYS A 161 9.53 -24.81 11.23
C LYS A 161 9.73 -24.73 12.76
N LEU A 162 9.16 -23.70 13.40
CA LEU A 162 9.31 -23.49 14.85
C LEU A 162 7.96 -23.54 15.58
N GLU A 163 7.09 -24.50 15.21
CA GLU A 163 5.93 -24.92 16.01
C GLU A 163 5.93 -26.43 16.17
#